data_d1494959fcaf4a1b9ed7b8cb38df61d2
#
_entry.id   d1494959fcaf4a1b9ed7b8cb38df61d2
#
_cell.length_a   1.000
_cell.length_b   1.000
_cell.length_c   1.000
_cell.angle_alpha   90.00
_cell.angle_beta   90.00
_cell.angle_gamma   90.00
#
_symmetry.space_group_name_H-M   'P 1'
#
loop_
_entity.id
_entity.type
_entity.pdbx_description
1 polymer ?
#
loop_
_entity_poly.entity_id
_entity_poly.type
_entity_poly.pdbx_seq_one_letter_code
_entity_poly.pdbx_strand_id
1 'polypeptide(L)'
;MFIVLEGVDGSGKSTQIANLRRMFAELGIESEYLHFPRFDAPYFGDLIARFLRGELGSIDQVDPYIVALLYAGDRRDAATMINGWLKEGKVVLVDRYVYSNVGYQCAKVEDAAAREELRKWILSLEFDYFAIPKPDVSLFLDVPFAFTERKLKEQREGEDRAYLQGK
;
A
#
# COMPACT_ATOMS: atom_id res chain seq x y z
N MET A 1 -4.77 -18.10 1.82
CA MET A 1 -3.81 -17.42 2.72
C MET A 1 -3.54 -16.01 2.20
N PHE A 2 -3.58 -15.01 3.07
CA PHE A 2 -3.40 -13.61 2.72
C PHE A 2 -2.09 -13.06 3.32
N ILE A 3 -1.12 -12.70 2.47
CA ILE A 3 0.23 -12.25 2.85
C ILE A 3 0.44 -10.83 2.34
N VAL A 4 0.86 -9.94 3.22
CA VAL A 4 1.18 -8.55 2.90
C VAL A 4 2.68 -8.29 3.11
N LEU A 5 3.29 -7.59 2.16
CA LEU A 5 4.64 -7.06 2.29
C LEU A 5 4.57 -5.55 2.49
N GLU A 6 5.14 -5.09 3.59
CA GLU A 6 5.24 -3.69 3.97
C GLU A 6 6.71 -3.24 3.98
N GLY A 7 6.94 -1.96 3.90
CA GLY A 7 8.28 -1.36 3.93
C GLY A 7 8.35 -0.10 3.07
N VAL A 8 9.40 0.67 3.24
CA VAL A 8 9.63 1.91 2.50
C VAL A 8 9.93 1.65 1.02
N ASP A 9 9.87 2.68 0.19
CA ASP A 9 10.30 2.58 -1.21
C ASP A 9 11.77 2.17 -1.30
N GLY A 10 12.10 1.30 -2.24
CA GLY A 10 13.46 0.77 -2.38
C GLY A 10 13.86 -0.32 -1.37
N SER A 11 12.96 -0.76 -0.47
CA SER A 11 13.26 -1.84 0.50
C SER A 11 13.36 -3.25 -0.10
N GLY A 12 13.04 -3.41 -1.39
CA GLY A 12 13.11 -4.70 -2.06
C GLY A 12 11.80 -5.49 -2.08
N LYS A 13 10.66 -4.91 -1.72
CA LYS A 13 9.34 -5.58 -1.71
C LYS A 13 9.04 -6.27 -3.05
N SER A 14 9.14 -5.55 -4.16
CA SER A 14 8.84 -6.11 -5.49
C SER A 14 9.71 -7.32 -5.83
N THR A 15 11.00 -7.30 -5.44
CA THR A 15 11.92 -8.44 -5.62
C THR A 15 11.45 -9.64 -4.79
N GLN A 16 11.08 -9.44 -3.53
CA GLN A 16 10.62 -10.53 -2.67
C GLN A 16 9.28 -11.10 -3.14
N ILE A 17 8.36 -10.24 -3.60
CA ILE A 17 7.09 -10.66 -4.19
C ILE A 17 7.33 -11.52 -5.45
N ALA A 18 8.23 -11.09 -6.34
CA ALA A 18 8.57 -11.87 -7.53
C ALA A 18 9.15 -13.25 -7.15
N ASN A 19 10.02 -13.31 -6.13
CA ASN A 19 10.57 -14.56 -5.63
C ASN A 19 9.49 -15.47 -5.03
N LEU A 20 8.60 -14.94 -4.21
CA LEU A 20 7.48 -15.70 -3.62
C LEU A 20 6.54 -16.24 -4.71
N ARG A 21 6.17 -15.43 -5.69
CA ARG A 21 5.31 -15.87 -6.81
C ARG A 21 5.95 -17.00 -7.61
N ARG A 22 7.26 -16.89 -7.89
CA ARG A 22 7.99 -17.98 -8.56
C ARG A 22 7.99 -19.25 -7.73
N MET A 23 8.31 -19.17 -6.44
CA MET A 23 8.30 -20.30 -5.52
C MET A 23 6.92 -20.96 -5.46
N PHE A 24 5.85 -20.19 -5.37
CA PHE A 24 4.48 -20.75 -5.36
C PHE A 24 4.14 -21.46 -6.69
N ALA A 25 4.55 -20.87 -7.82
CA ALA A 25 4.34 -21.52 -9.11
C ALA A 25 5.11 -22.85 -9.23
N GLU A 26 6.37 -22.91 -8.76
CA GLU A 26 7.18 -24.13 -8.72
C GLU A 26 6.57 -25.23 -7.81
N LEU A 27 5.87 -24.82 -6.77
CA LEU A 27 5.16 -25.72 -5.84
C LEU A 27 3.73 -26.05 -6.29
N GLY A 28 3.28 -25.54 -7.43
CA GLY A 28 1.90 -25.74 -7.91
C GLY A 28 0.84 -25.02 -7.06
N ILE A 29 1.23 -23.99 -6.32
CA ILE A 29 0.33 -23.17 -5.48
C ILE A 29 -0.18 -21.99 -6.30
N GLU A 30 -1.50 -21.90 -6.49
CA GLU A 30 -2.11 -20.76 -7.14
C GLU A 30 -1.98 -19.49 -6.29
N SER A 31 -1.52 -18.40 -6.91
CA SER A 31 -1.35 -17.12 -6.21
C SER A 31 -1.78 -15.94 -7.06
N GLU A 32 -2.41 -14.97 -6.41
CA GLU A 32 -2.78 -13.68 -6.98
C GLU A 32 -1.93 -12.57 -6.36
N TYR A 33 -1.76 -11.48 -7.12
CA TYR A 33 -0.95 -10.34 -6.69
C TYR A 33 -1.72 -9.04 -6.84
N LEU A 34 -1.57 -8.18 -5.85
CA LEU A 34 -2.11 -6.83 -5.88
C LEU A 34 -1.13 -5.84 -5.26
N HIS A 35 -1.07 -4.65 -5.81
CA HIS A 35 -0.30 -3.53 -5.27
C HIS A 35 -1.24 -2.39 -4.86
N PHE A 36 -1.02 -1.79 -3.70
CA PHE A 36 -1.69 -0.56 -3.31
C PHE A 36 -0.71 0.63 -3.27
N PRO A 37 -1.15 1.82 -3.76
CA PRO A 37 -2.46 2.09 -4.35
C PRO A 37 -2.58 1.53 -5.78
N ARG A 38 -3.81 1.22 -6.19
CA ARG A 38 -4.16 0.76 -7.54
C ARG A 38 -4.43 1.97 -8.43
N PHE A 39 -3.39 2.56 -8.98
CA PHE A 39 -3.52 3.79 -9.79
C PHE A 39 -4.45 3.68 -10.99
N ASP A 40 -4.61 2.48 -11.55
CA ASP A 40 -5.50 2.21 -12.69
C ASP A 40 -6.95 1.93 -12.26
N ALA A 41 -7.23 1.84 -10.95
CA ALA A 41 -8.58 1.64 -10.46
C ALA A 41 -9.39 2.94 -10.58
N PRO A 42 -10.66 2.86 -11.02
CA PRO A 42 -11.53 4.03 -11.12
C PRO A 42 -11.76 4.67 -9.75
N TYR A 43 -12.08 5.97 -9.75
CA TYR A 43 -12.38 6.80 -8.58
C TYR A 43 -11.21 6.92 -7.60
N PHE A 44 -10.96 5.95 -6.71
CA PHE A 44 -9.94 6.07 -5.67
C PHE A 44 -8.52 6.07 -6.25
N GLY A 45 -8.22 5.20 -7.21
CA GLY A 45 -6.91 5.18 -7.87
C GLY A 45 -6.60 6.50 -8.57
N ASP A 46 -7.57 7.04 -9.32
CA ASP A 46 -7.45 8.35 -9.97
C ASP A 46 -7.25 9.49 -8.95
N LEU A 47 -8.08 9.53 -7.90
CA LEU A 47 -7.95 10.56 -6.85
C LEU A 47 -6.61 10.49 -6.13
N ILE A 48 -6.09 9.30 -5.84
CA ILE A 48 -4.76 9.14 -5.24
C ILE A 48 -3.67 9.62 -6.20
N ALA A 49 -3.76 9.29 -7.48
CA ALA A 49 -2.81 9.77 -8.48
C ALA A 49 -2.83 11.30 -8.58
N ARG A 50 -4.01 11.93 -8.60
CA ARG A 50 -4.18 13.39 -8.59
C ARG A 50 -3.62 14.03 -7.32
N PHE A 51 -3.86 13.42 -6.16
CA PHE A 51 -3.27 13.85 -4.90
C PHE A 51 -1.73 13.84 -4.97
N LEU A 52 -1.14 12.75 -5.44
CA LEU A 52 0.32 12.63 -5.54
C LEU A 52 0.95 13.60 -6.55
N ARG A 53 0.19 14.02 -7.57
CA ARG A 53 0.60 15.09 -8.50
C ARG A 53 0.39 16.50 -7.96
N GLY A 54 -0.18 16.65 -6.76
CA GLY A 54 -0.46 17.94 -6.12
C GLY A 54 -1.70 18.67 -6.66
N GLU A 55 -2.54 17.99 -7.47
CA GLU A 55 -3.76 18.59 -8.05
C GLU A 55 -4.86 18.86 -7.01
N LEU A 56 -4.77 18.21 -5.84
CA LEU A 56 -5.70 18.41 -4.72
C LEU A 56 -5.11 19.26 -3.58
N GLY A 57 -4.01 19.92 -3.83
CA GLY A 57 -3.20 20.66 -2.85
C GLY A 57 -1.83 19.99 -2.62
N SER A 58 -0.92 20.68 -1.95
CA SER A 58 0.38 20.08 -1.64
C SER A 58 0.22 18.92 -0.66
N ILE A 59 1.10 17.92 -0.76
CA ILE A 59 1.07 16.71 0.07
C ILE A 59 1.05 17.03 1.57
N ASP A 60 1.68 18.13 1.97
CA ASP A 60 1.78 18.55 3.37
C ASP A 60 0.58 19.38 3.85
N GLN A 61 -0.25 19.89 2.93
CA GLN A 61 -1.41 20.73 3.26
C GLN A 61 -2.72 19.96 3.31
N VAL A 62 -2.80 18.80 2.65
CA VAL A 62 -4.01 17.98 2.70
C VAL A 62 -4.08 17.24 4.03
N ASP A 63 -5.21 17.39 4.72
CA ASP A 63 -5.44 16.76 6.01
C ASP A 63 -5.16 15.24 5.96
N PRO A 64 -4.37 14.68 6.91
CA PRO A 64 -3.98 13.28 6.89
C PRO A 64 -5.17 12.30 7.02
N TYR A 65 -6.29 12.70 7.63
CA TYR A 65 -7.51 11.89 7.68
C TYR A 65 -8.14 11.76 6.28
N ILE A 66 -8.15 12.84 5.49
CA ILE A 66 -8.68 12.81 4.12
C ILE A 66 -7.80 11.93 3.23
N VAL A 67 -6.48 12.06 3.34
CA VAL A 67 -5.56 11.21 2.59
C VAL A 67 -5.72 9.74 3.02
N ALA A 68 -5.78 9.47 4.33
CA ALA A 68 -6.01 8.12 4.85
C ALA A 68 -7.32 7.51 4.30
N LEU A 69 -8.40 8.30 4.23
CA LEU A 69 -9.68 7.86 3.68
C LEU A 69 -9.59 7.48 2.19
N LEU A 70 -8.84 8.24 1.38
CA LEU A 70 -8.64 7.91 -0.04
C LEU A 70 -7.97 6.55 -0.21
N TYR A 71 -6.87 6.30 0.52
CA TYR A 71 -6.17 5.03 0.48
C TYR A 71 -6.99 3.87 1.06
N ALA A 72 -7.76 4.12 2.12
CA ALA A 72 -8.67 3.14 2.69
C ALA A 72 -9.82 2.78 1.72
N GLY A 73 -10.34 3.77 0.99
CA GLY A 73 -11.36 3.59 -0.03
C GLY A 73 -10.88 2.68 -1.17
N ASP A 74 -9.64 2.83 -1.62
CA ASP A 74 -9.04 1.95 -2.64
C ASP A 74 -8.98 0.48 -2.15
N ARG A 75 -8.59 0.25 -0.90
CA ARG A 75 -8.60 -1.10 -0.32
C ARG A 75 -10.00 -1.66 -0.13
N ARG A 76 -10.95 -0.82 0.30
CA ARG A 76 -12.36 -1.23 0.42
C ARG A 76 -12.94 -1.66 -0.93
N ASP A 77 -12.63 -0.94 -1.98
CA ASP A 77 -13.06 -1.27 -3.35
C ASP A 77 -12.48 -2.62 -3.81
N ALA A 78 -11.23 -2.92 -3.48
CA ALA A 78 -10.57 -4.20 -3.78
C ALA A 78 -11.02 -5.37 -2.89
N ALA A 79 -11.68 -5.13 -1.77
CA ALA A 79 -11.93 -6.16 -0.75
C ALA A 79 -12.75 -7.35 -1.28
N THR A 80 -13.73 -7.11 -2.16
CA THR A 80 -14.55 -8.17 -2.75
C THR A 80 -13.70 -9.10 -3.61
N MET A 81 -12.78 -8.56 -4.40
CA MET A 81 -11.86 -9.32 -5.25
C MET A 81 -10.89 -10.15 -4.41
N ILE A 82 -10.28 -9.55 -3.39
CA ILE A 82 -9.38 -10.25 -2.45
C ILE A 82 -10.11 -11.41 -1.77
N ASN A 83 -11.30 -11.15 -1.24
CA ASN A 83 -12.12 -12.18 -0.60
C ASN A 83 -12.52 -13.31 -1.58
N GLY A 84 -12.75 -12.99 -2.85
CA GLY A 84 -13.01 -13.97 -3.90
C GLY A 84 -11.84 -14.94 -4.06
N TRP A 85 -10.63 -14.43 -4.26
CA TRP A 85 -9.41 -15.24 -4.38
C TRP A 85 -9.12 -16.12 -3.14
N LEU A 86 -9.35 -15.54 -1.95
CA LEU A 86 -9.19 -16.30 -0.70
C LEU A 86 -10.19 -17.46 -0.58
N LYS A 87 -11.44 -17.24 -1.01
CA LYS A 87 -12.47 -18.30 -1.06
C LYS A 87 -12.16 -19.41 -2.08
N GLU A 88 -11.48 -19.06 -3.18
CA GLU A 88 -10.97 -20.00 -4.17
C GLU A 88 -9.75 -20.81 -3.65
N GLY A 89 -9.28 -20.54 -2.43
CA GLY A 89 -8.13 -21.22 -1.83
C GLY A 89 -6.77 -20.70 -2.28
N LYS A 90 -6.73 -19.64 -3.08
CA LYS A 90 -5.50 -19.05 -3.58
C LYS A 90 -4.70 -18.34 -2.47
N VAL A 91 -3.39 -18.24 -2.68
CA VAL A 91 -2.54 -17.33 -1.91
C VAL A 91 -2.66 -15.93 -2.49
N VAL A 92 -3.01 -14.95 -1.67
CA VAL A 92 -3.06 -13.54 -2.07
C VAL A 92 -1.83 -12.82 -1.54
N LEU A 93 -0.99 -12.32 -2.44
CA LEU A 93 0.19 -11.50 -2.14
C LEU A 93 -0.13 -10.03 -2.40
N VAL A 94 0.10 -9.19 -1.41
CA VAL A 94 -0.16 -7.75 -1.53
C VAL A 94 1.08 -6.93 -1.18
N ASP A 95 1.44 -6.01 -2.07
CA ASP A 95 2.48 -5.00 -1.84
C ASP A 95 1.83 -3.74 -1.26
N ARG A 96 2.12 -3.44 -0.01
CA ARG A 96 1.51 -2.39 0.81
C ARG A 96 0.04 -2.64 1.14
N TYR A 97 -0.31 -2.36 2.38
CA TYR A 97 -1.69 -2.47 2.86
C TYR A 97 -1.99 -1.39 3.91
N VAL A 98 -2.70 -1.74 4.98
CA VAL A 98 -3.14 -0.81 6.01
C VAL A 98 -1.97 -0.16 6.75
N TYR A 99 -0.91 -0.90 7.04
CA TYR A 99 0.23 -0.36 7.79
C TYR A 99 1.02 0.68 7.00
N SER A 100 1.06 0.59 5.66
CA SER A 100 1.57 1.69 4.84
C SER A 100 0.76 2.97 5.03
N ASN A 101 -0.59 2.89 5.05
CA ASN A 101 -1.45 4.05 5.31
C ASN A 101 -1.16 4.66 6.69
N VAL A 102 -1.12 3.82 7.73
CA VAL A 102 -0.75 4.25 9.08
C VAL A 102 0.61 4.95 9.07
N GLY A 103 1.64 4.32 8.50
CA GLY A 103 3.00 4.86 8.51
C GLY A 103 3.10 6.24 7.84
N TYR A 104 2.57 6.36 6.62
CA TYR A 104 2.65 7.61 5.85
C TYR A 104 1.81 8.74 6.43
N GLN A 105 0.61 8.47 6.92
CA GLN A 105 -0.24 9.55 7.44
C GLN A 105 0.18 9.95 8.86
N CYS A 106 0.51 9.00 9.72
CA CYS A 106 0.96 9.31 11.07
C CYS A 106 2.32 10.04 11.09
N ALA A 107 3.18 9.85 10.10
CA ALA A 107 4.44 10.59 9.98
C ALA A 107 4.26 12.10 9.76
N LYS A 108 3.08 12.54 9.33
CA LYS A 108 2.73 13.96 9.13
C LYS A 108 2.27 14.66 10.40
N VAL A 109 2.01 13.91 11.47
CA VAL A 109 1.46 14.42 12.73
C VAL A 109 2.55 14.47 13.78
N GLU A 110 2.92 15.68 14.23
CA GLU A 110 4.00 15.87 15.21
C GLU A 110 3.57 15.48 16.64
N ASP A 111 2.35 15.86 17.03
CA ASP A 111 1.84 15.54 18.37
C ASP A 111 1.60 14.04 18.55
N ALA A 112 2.17 13.46 19.60
CA ALA A 112 2.13 12.03 19.83
C ALA A 112 0.72 11.50 20.15
N ALA A 113 -0.13 12.28 20.84
CA ALA A 113 -1.48 11.88 21.18
C ALA A 113 -2.38 11.92 19.93
N ALA A 114 -2.29 12.99 19.14
CA ALA A 114 -3.01 13.11 17.86
C ALA A 114 -2.57 12.05 16.85
N ARG A 115 -1.28 11.69 16.82
CA ARG A 115 -0.74 10.60 16.01
C ARG A 115 -1.35 9.24 16.39
N GLU A 116 -1.45 8.96 17.67
CA GLU A 116 -2.05 7.72 18.16
C GLU A 116 -3.56 7.68 17.91
N GLU A 117 -4.25 8.83 17.99
CA GLU A 117 -5.65 8.95 17.64
C GLU A 117 -5.87 8.66 16.14
N LEU A 118 -5.08 9.27 15.25
CA LEU A 118 -5.12 9.00 13.82
C LEU A 118 -4.84 7.52 13.50
N ARG A 119 -3.84 6.92 14.15
CA ARG A 119 -3.53 5.49 14.00
C ARG A 119 -4.74 4.61 14.33
N LYS A 120 -5.39 4.87 15.48
CA LYS A 120 -6.58 4.13 15.91
C LYS A 120 -7.73 4.33 14.93
N TRP A 121 -7.92 5.56 14.48
CA TRP A 121 -8.96 5.89 13.53
C TRP A 121 -8.77 5.14 12.20
N ILE A 122 -7.56 5.12 11.64
CA ILE A 122 -7.27 4.37 10.39
C ILE A 122 -7.57 2.89 10.57
N LEU A 123 -7.10 2.28 11.66
CA LEU A 123 -7.31 0.85 11.90
C LEU A 123 -8.80 0.51 12.06
N SER A 124 -9.55 1.32 12.79
CA SER A 124 -10.99 1.14 12.96
C SER A 124 -11.76 1.40 11.67
N LEU A 125 -11.43 2.45 10.91
CA LEU A 125 -12.03 2.69 9.60
C LEU A 125 -11.89 1.48 8.67
N GLU A 126 -10.68 0.95 8.57
CA GLU A 126 -10.39 -0.10 7.59
C GLU A 126 -10.88 -1.48 8.05
N PHE A 127 -10.55 -1.87 9.28
CA PHE A 127 -10.85 -3.23 9.74
C PHE A 127 -12.24 -3.40 10.37
N ASP A 128 -12.79 -2.35 10.99
CA ASP A 128 -14.09 -2.46 11.68
C ASP A 128 -15.22 -1.90 10.81
N TYR A 129 -15.08 -0.68 10.28
CA TYR A 129 -16.14 -0.04 9.50
C TYR A 129 -16.19 -0.53 8.05
N PHE A 130 -15.05 -0.54 7.32
CA PHE A 130 -14.97 -1.07 5.96
C PHE A 130 -14.92 -2.59 5.91
N ALA A 131 -14.57 -3.23 7.02
CA ALA A 131 -14.48 -4.67 7.18
C ALA A 131 -13.62 -5.33 6.07
N ILE A 132 -12.52 -4.68 5.69
CA ILE A 132 -11.60 -5.26 4.71
C ILE A 132 -10.91 -6.50 5.28
N PRO A 133 -10.50 -7.47 4.45
CA PRO A 133 -9.86 -8.68 4.94
C PRO A 133 -8.58 -8.37 5.71
N LYS A 134 -8.39 -9.04 6.85
CA LYS A 134 -7.17 -8.94 7.65
C LYS A 134 -6.14 -9.93 7.10
N PRO A 135 -4.87 -9.51 6.93
CA PRO A 135 -3.80 -10.43 6.53
C PRO A 135 -3.58 -11.53 7.54
N ASP A 136 -3.31 -12.75 7.07
CA ASP A 136 -2.79 -13.83 7.91
C ASP A 136 -1.35 -13.55 8.34
N VAL A 137 -0.56 -12.92 7.44
CA VAL A 137 0.83 -12.55 7.67
C VAL A 137 1.11 -11.18 7.09
N SER A 138 1.73 -10.30 7.88
CA SER A 138 2.29 -9.03 7.43
C SER A 138 3.79 -9.04 7.67
N LEU A 139 4.58 -8.91 6.60
CA LEU A 139 6.03 -8.89 6.62
C LEU A 139 6.51 -7.45 6.40
N PHE A 140 7.21 -6.89 7.37
CA PHE A 140 7.84 -5.58 7.22
C PHE A 140 9.30 -5.75 6.84
N LEU A 141 9.69 -5.21 5.68
CA LEU A 141 11.07 -5.21 5.23
C LEU A 141 11.80 -4.02 5.84
N ASP A 142 12.42 -4.27 6.99
CA ASP A 142 13.26 -3.29 7.69
C ASP A 142 14.66 -3.29 7.10
N VAL A 143 14.99 -2.21 6.39
CA VAL A 143 16.28 -2.03 5.74
C VAL A 143 16.90 -0.69 6.14
N PRO A 144 18.25 -0.60 6.27
CA PRO A 144 18.90 0.65 6.59
C PRO A 144 18.57 1.76 5.60
N PHE A 145 18.35 2.99 6.09
CA PHE A 145 18.00 4.15 5.26
C PHE A 145 18.99 4.38 4.10
N ALA A 146 20.29 4.22 4.36
CA ALA A 146 21.33 4.35 3.33
C ALA A 146 21.15 3.37 2.15
N PHE A 147 20.59 2.18 2.41
CA PHE A 147 20.27 1.20 1.36
C PHE A 147 19.11 1.70 0.48
N THR A 148 18.04 2.16 1.10
CA THR A 148 16.85 2.65 0.38
C THR A 148 17.17 3.93 -0.40
N GLU A 149 17.93 4.85 0.18
CA GLU A 149 18.35 6.09 -0.49
C GLU A 149 19.13 5.79 -1.79
N ARG A 150 20.10 4.86 -1.72
CA ARG A 150 20.87 4.43 -2.90
C ARG A 150 19.96 3.83 -3.96
N LYS A 151 19.06 2.92 -3.57
CA LYS A 151 18.12 2.27 -4.50
C LYS A 151 17.17 3.27 -5.16
N LEU A 152 16.69 4.25 -4.41
CA LEU A 152 15.82 5.30 -4.96
C LEU A 152 16.56 6.23 -5.93
N LYS A 153 17.85 6.50 -5.70
CA LYS A 153 18.68 7.27 -6.66
C LYS A 153 18.90 6.46 -7.96
N GLU A 154 19.25 5.18 -7.86
CA GLU A 154 19.41 4.28 -9.02
C GLU A 154 18.11 4.16 -9.84
N GLN A 155 16.94 4.07 -9.18
CA GLN A 155 15.65 3.97 -9.86
C GLN A 155 15.21 5.29 -10.51
N ARG A 156 15.52 6.45 -9.90
CA ARG A 156 15.19 7.76 -10.48
C ARG A 156 15.89 8.03 -11.80
N GLU A 157 17.01 7.39 -12.06
CA GLU A 157 17.75 7.48 -13.31
C GLU A 157 17.20 6.56 -14.41
N GLY A 158 16.30 5.60 -14.09
CA GLY A 158 15.86 4.54 -15.02
C GLY A 158 14.35 4.30 -15.18
N GLU A 159 13.48 4.85 -14.34
CA GLU A 159 12.04 4.55 -14.40
C GLU A 159 11.18 5.78 -14.67
N ASP A 160 10.38 5.66 -15.73
CA ASP A 160 9.32 6.59 -16.09
C ASP A 160 8.15 6.41 -15.10
N ARG A 161 8.02 7.29 -14.11
CA ARG A 161 6.87 7.32 -13.19
C ARG A 161 5.68 7.95 -13.91
N ALA A 162 5.12 7.24 -14.87
CA ALA A 162 4.03 7.72 -15.74
C ALA A 162 2.81 8.26 -14.95
N TYR A 163 2.57 7.75 -13.74
CA TYR A 163 1.48 8.23 -12.87
C TYR A 163 1.77 9.61 -12.23
N LEU A 164 3.04 10.03 -12.17
CA LEU A 164 3.44 11.36 -11.70
C LEU A 164 3.55 12.37 -12.84
N GLN A 165 3.60 11.91 -14.09
CA GLN A 165 3.58 12.74 -15.26
C GLN A 165 2.12 12.94 -15.65
N GLY A 166 1.53 14.07 -15.32
CA GLY A 166 0.19 14.43 -15.76
C GLY A 166 0.07 14.25 -17.28
N LYS A 167 -1.06 13.66 -17.74
CA LYS A 167 -1.45 13.66 -19.15
C LYS A 167 -1.81 15.07 -19.58
#